data_16930a8f3f6893a709e3dac40318211f
#
_entry.id   16930a8f3f6893a709e3dac40318211f
#
_cell.length_a   1.000
_cell.length_b   1.000
_cell.length_c   1.000
_cell.angle_alpha   90.00
_cell.angle_beta   90.00
_cell.angle_gamma   90.00
#
_symmetry.space_group_name_H-M   'P 1'
#
loop_
_entity.id
_entity.type
_entity.pdbx_description
1 polymer ?
#
loop_
_entity_poly.entity_id
_entity_poly.type
_entity_poly.pdbx_seq_one_letter_code
_entity_poly.pdbx_strand_id
1 'polypeptide(L)'
;KTLQYHDVARKIEKIHIMFEASGVQKGDKIALCGRNSSMWAAAFLATLTYGAVAVPILHEFTPDQIHNIVNHSEAKILFVGDVVATEIDNTKMPALEGIFYLPDLSLILSRTEKLTFAREHLNEMFGKKYPKYFRAEHVRYYREQSPDELALINYTSGTTGNSKGVMIPYR
;
A
#
# COMPACT_ATOMS: atom_id res chain seq x y z
N LYS A 1 -11.19 -15.79 -8.01
CA LYS A 1 -12.20 -15.77 -6.94
C LYS A 1 -12.62 -14.32 -6.64
N THR A 2 -13.92 -14.09 -6.65
CA THR A 2 -14.49 -12.78 -6.35
C THR A 2 -14.66 -12.62 -4.84
N LEU A 3 -14.14 -11.49 -4.31
CA LEU A 3 -14.33 -11.18 -2.90
C LEU A 3 -15.68 -10.51 -2.68
N GLN A 4 -16.34 -10.89 -1.61
CA GLN A 4 -17.56 -10.22 -1.16
C GLN A 4 -17.19 -8.82 -0.60
N TYR A 5 -18.17 -7.91 -0.60
CA TYR A 5 -17.97 -6.59 -0.01
C TYR A 5 -17.46 -6.67 1.43
N HIS A 6 -18.02 -7.60 2.22
CA HIS A 6 -17.60 -7.82 3.60
C HIS A 6 -16.13 -8.25 3.67
N ASP A 7 -15.68 -9.11 2.76
CA ASP A 7 -14.29 -9.58 2.71
C ASP A 7 -13.33 -8.45 2.34
N VAL A 8 -13.72 -7.60 1.40
CA VAL A 8 -12.92 -6.43 1.01
C VAL A 8 -12.78 -5.48 2.20
N ALA A 9 -13.88 -5.21 2.91
CA ALA A 9 -13.86 -4.34 4.09
C ALA A 9 -12.94 -4.91 5.18
N ARG A 10 -12.97 -6.23 5.37
CA ARG A 10 -12.08 -6.89 6.33
C ARG A 10 -10.61 -6.71 5.95
N LYS A 11 -10.29 -6.86 4.67
CA LYS A 11 -8.92 -6.65 4.18
C LYS A 11 -8.47 -5.20 4.38
N ILE A 12 -9.35 -4.26 4.07
CA ILE A 12 -9.06 -2.83 4.28
C ILE A 12 -8.77 -2.55 5.76
N GLU A 13 -9.62 -3.06 6.66
CA GLU A 13 -9.43 -2.83 8.09
C GLU A 13 -8.13 -3.47 8.59
N LYS A 14 -7.79 -4.66 8.14
CA LYS A 14 -6.53 -5.31 8.50
C LYS A 14 -5.33 -4.47 8.06
N ILE A 15 -5.38 -3.92 6.86
CA ILE A 15 -4.31 -3.06 6.36
C ILE A 15 -4.25 -1.77 7.18
N HIS A 16 -5.40 -1.17 7.55
CA HIS A 16 -5.42 0.00 8.42
C HIS A 16 -4.75 -0.29 9.77
N ILE A 17 -5.10 -1.42 10.39
CA ILE A 17 -4.50 -1.83 11.67
C ILE A 17 -2.98 -1.99 11.52
N MET A 18 -2.56 -2.60 10.44
CA MET A 18 -1.14 -2.83 10.16
C MET A 18 -0.39 -1.51 9.94
N PHE A 19 -0.98 -0.59 9.19
CA PHE A 19 -0.39 0.73 8.98
C PHE A 19 -0.24 1.48 10.29
N GLU A 20 -1.29 1.49 11.11
CA GLU A 20 -1.27 2.19 12.38
C GLU A 20 -0.21 1.61 13.32
N ALA A 21 -0.17 0.29 13.44
CA ALA A 21 0.79 -0.39 14.32
C ALA A 21 2.23 -0.21 13.84
N SER A 22 2.46 -0.07 12.54
CA SER A 22 3.81 0.11 11.97
C SER A 22 4.25 1.56 11.93
N GLY A 23 3.40 2.50 12.32
CA GLY A 23 3.74 3.91 12.37
C GLY A 23 3.56 4.65 11.05
N VAL A 24 2.81 4.09 10.11
CA VAL A 24 2.43 4.82 8.88
C VAL A 24 1.56 5.99 9.28
N GLN A 25 1.89 7.16 8.76
CA GLN A 25 1.16 8.38 9.07
C GLN A 25 0.40 8.89 7.86
N LYS A 26 -0.60 9.72 8.11
CA LYS A 26 -1.31 10.44 7.09
C LYS A 26 -0.31 11.20 6.22
N GLY A 27 -0.44 11.07 4.90
CA GLY A 27 0.48 11.70 3.96
C GLY A 27 1.68 10.85 3.57
N ASP A 28 1.95 9.76 4.29
CA ASP A 28 3.01 8.85 3.87
C ASP A 28 2.65 8.19 2.53
N LYS A 29 3.67 7.94 1.71
CA LYS A 29 3.47 7.37 0.38
C LYS A 29 3.58 5.85 0.44
N ILE A 30 2.60 5.20 -0.17
CA ILE A 30 2.50 3.74 -0.26
C ILE A 30 2.46 3.37 -1.73
N ALA A 31 3.45 2.64 -2.19
CA ALA A 31 3.53 2.22 -3.59
C ALA A 31 2.86 0.85 -3.79
N LEU A 32 2.23 0.69 -4.95
CA LEU A 32 1.53 -0.54 -5.31
C LEU A 32 1.90 -0.89 -6.75
N CYS A 33 2.44 -2.07 -6.96
CA CYS A 33 2.85 -2.51 -8.29
C CYS A 33 2.47 -3.97 -8.51
N GLY A 34 1.45 -4.20 -9.31
CA GLY A 34 0.96 -5.53 -9.61
C GLY A 34 -0.22 -5.46 -10.54
N ARG A 35 -0.65 -6.62 -11.01
CA ARG A 35 -1.84 -6.71 -11.87
C ARG A 35 -3.08 -6.36 -11.06
N ASN A 36 -4.11 -5.88 -11.75
CA ASN A 36 -5.41 -5.65 -11.14
C ASN A 36 -5.91 -6.94 -10.52
N SER A 37 -6.27 -6.87 -9.25
CA SER A 37 -6.78 -8.00 -8.49
C SER A 37 -7.59 -7.45 -7.31
N SER A 38 -8.34 -8.33 -6.66
CA SER A 38 -9.10 -7.94 -5.46
C SER A 38 -8.16 -7.42 -4.37
N MET A 39 -7.00 -8.05 -4.20
CA MET A 39 -6.03 -7.62 -3.18
C MET A 39 -5.37 -6.30 -3.54
N TRP A 40 -5.08 -6.08 -4.83
CA TRP A 40 -4.56 -4.79 -5.27
C TRP A 40 -5.57 -3.68 -4.97
N ALA A 41 -6.84 -3.93 -5.33
CA ALA A 41 -7.92 -2.97 -5.06
C ALA A 41 -8.09 -2.70 -3.57
N ALA A 42 -8.05 -3.75 -2.74
CA ALA A 42 -8.17 -3.60 -1.29
C ALA A 42 -7.02 -2.77 -0.72
N ALA A 43 -5.79 -3.05 -1.14
CA ALA A 43 -4.62 -2.30 -0.69
C ALA A 43 -4.66 -0.84 -1.15
N PHE A 44 -5.10 -0.60 -2.37
CA PHE A 44 -5.27 0.75 -2.92
C PHE A 44 -6.30 1.53 -2.12
N LEU A 45 -7.49 0.94 -1.91
CA LEU A 45 -8.55 1.56 -1.13
C LEU A 45 -8.13 1.78 0.33
N ALA A 46 -7.45 0.81 0.91
CA ALA A 46 -6.95 0.94 2.28
C ALA A 46 -6.00 2.14 2.41
N THR A 47 -5.12 2.30 1.43
CA THR A 47 -4.19 3.43 1.42
C THR A 47 -4.92 4.76 1.37
N LEU A 48 -5.87 4.90 0.46
CA LEU A 48 -6.63 6.14 0.31
C LEU A 48 -7.49 6.42 1.55
N THR A 49 -8.19 5.41 2.05
CA THR A 49 -9.10 5.59 3.19
C THR A 49 -8.36 5.81 4.50
N TYR A 50 -7.10 5.38 4.57
CA TYR A 50 -6.24 5.65 5.73
C TYR A 50 -5.76 7.11 5.77
N GLY A 51 -5.78 7.78 4.62
CA GLY A 51 -5.21 9.13 4.48
C GLY A 51 -3.76 9.14 4.04
N ALA A 52 -3.22 7.98 3.66
CA ALA A 52 -1.91 7.91 3.03
C ALA A 52 -2.03 8.27 1.54
N VAL A 53 -0.90 8.42 0.89
CA VAL A 53 -0.83 8.78 -0.53
C VAL A 53 -0.51 7.53 -1.33
N ALA A 54 -1.36 7.16 -2.27
CA ALA A 54 -1.12 6.01 -3.12
C ALA A 54 -0.20 6.37 -4.28
N VAL A 55 0.74 5.47 -4.57
CA VAL A 55 1.66 5.59 -5.72
C VAL A 55 1.49 4.32 -6.56
N PRO A 56 0.43 4.25 -7.39
CA PRO A 56 0.24 3.08 -8.24
C PRO A 56 1.28 3.07 -9.34
N ILE A 57 1.87 1.89 -9.57
CA ILE A 57 2.94 1.69 -10.54
C ILE A 57 2.48 0.61 -11.50
N LEU A 58 2.57 0.85 -12.79
CA LEU A 58 2.21 -0.14 -13.80
C LEU A 58 3.15 -1.35 -13.70
N HIS A 59 2.58 -2.54 -13.66
CA HIS A 59 3.36 -3.77 -13.55
C HIS A 59 4.19 -4.06 -14.81
N GLU A 60 3.89 -3.40 -15.93
CA GLU A 60 4.64 -3.51 -17.18
C GLU A 60 5.93 -2.67 -17.18
N PHE A 61 6.11 -1.78 -16.21
CA PHE A 61 7.34 -1.02 -16.12
C PHE A 61 8.51 -1.95 -15.81
N THR A 62 9.70 -1.57 -16.30
CA THR A 62 10.91 -2.36 -16.03
C THR A 62 11.25 -2.28 -14.54
N PRO A 63 12.00 -3.27 -14.01
CA PRO A 63 12.43 -3.20 -12.61
C PRO A 63 13.13 -1.88 -12.26
N ASP A 64 13.99 -1.38 -13.12
CA ASP A 64 14.68 -0.11 -12.85
C ASP A 64 13.72 1.08 -12.82
N GLN A 65 12.70 1.09 -13.67
CA GLN A 65 11.66 2.13 -13.61
C GLN A 65 10.90 2.05 -12.28
N ILE A 66 10.58 0.83 -11.84
CA ILE A 66 9.89 0.64 -10.57
C ILE A 66 10.76 1.16 -9.42
N HIS A 67 12.05 0.80 -9.40
CA HIS A 67 12.97 1.27 -8.36
C HIS A 67 13.03 2.80 -8.35
N ASN A 68 13.11 3.42 -9.52
CA ASN A 68 13.19 4.88 -9.62
C ASN A 68 11.93 5.57 -9.11
N ILE A 69 10.75 5.01 -9.41
CA ILE A 69 9.47 5.56 -8.94
C ILE A 69 9.37 5.45 -7.43
N VAL A 70 9.72 4.30 -6.87
CA VAL A 70 9.69 4.09 -5.42
C VAL A 70 10.61 5.10 -4.74
N ASN A 71 11.82 5.26 -5.25
CA ASN A 71 12.79 6.19 -4.67
C ASN A 71 12.36 7.65 -4.82
N HIS A 72 11.92 8.03 -6.02
CA HIS A 72 11.51 9.41 -6.28
C HIS A 72 10.28 9.83 -5.46
N SER A 73 9.33 8.91 -5.32
CA SER A 73 8.12 9.18 -4.53
C SER A 73 8.38 9.18 -3.03
N GLU A 74 9.52 8.67 -2.61
CA GLU A 74 9.83 8.45 -1.19
C GLU A 74 8.83 7.53 -0.52
N ALA A 75 8.38 6.52 -1.26
CA ALA A 75 7.43 5.54 -0.73
C ALA A 75 8.01 4.82 0.48
N LYS A 76 7.20 4.67 1.50
CA LYS A 76 7.56 4.03 2.76
C LYS A 76 7.36 2.53 2.69
N ILE A 77 6.30 2.11 2.01
CA ILE A 77 5.92 0.70 1.85
C ILE A 77 5.60 0.45 0.38
N LEU A 78 5.91 -0.75 -0.08
CA LEU A 78 5.62 -1.21 -1.43
C LEU A 78 4.82 -2.52 -1.35
N PHE A 79 3.68 -2.55 -2.03
CA PHE A 79 2.92 -3.79 -2.25
C PHE A 79 3.23 -4.30 -3.65
N VAL A 80 3.59 -5.56 -3.79
CA VAL A 80 3.95 -6.14 -5.10
C VAL A 80 3.14 -7.39 -5.41
N GLY A 81 2.83 -7.55 -6.71
CA GLY A 81 2.25 -8.78 -7.23
C GLY A 81 3.31 -9.86 -7.46
N ASP A 82 2.85 -11.02 -7.93
CA ASP A 82 3.68 -12.21 -8.04
C ASP A 82 4.88 -12.05 -8.99
N VAL A 83 4.68 -11.52 -10.19
CA VAL A 83 5.76 -11.35 -11.16
C VAL A 83 6.73 -10.29 -10.70
N VAL A 84 6.20 -9.14 -10.26
CA VAL A 84 7.04 -8.01 -9.82
C VAL A 84 7.93 -8.43 -8.64
N ALA A 85 7.39 -9.23 -7.73
CA ALA A 85 8.14 -9.71 -6.56
C ALA A 85 9.43 -10.43 -6.93
N THR A 86 9.46 -11.12 -8.07
CA THR A 86 10.63 -11.88 -8.52
C THR A 86 11.66 -11.03 -9.25
N GLU A 87 11.27 -9.84 -9.69
CA GLU A 87 12.11 -9.01 -10.56
C GLU A 87 12.78 -7.84 -9.86
N ILE A 88 12.18 -7.33 -8.78
CA ILE A 88 12.71 -6.16 -8.09
C ILE A 88 13.91 -6.49 -7.22
N ASP A 89 14.78 -5.50 -7.07
CA ASP A 89 15.98 -5.59 -6.23
C ASP A 89 15.82 -4.58 -5.08
N ASN A 90 15.58 -5.09 -3.87
CA ASN A 90 15.33 -4.21 -2.73
C ASN A 90 16.55 -3.39 -2.32
N THR A 91 17.76 -3.80 -2.70
CA THR A 91 18.96 -3.02 -2.42
C THR A 91 18.98 -1.69 -3.18
N LYS A 92 18.21 -1.60 -4.26
CA LYS A 92 18.07 -0.38 -5.05
C LYS A 92 16.96 0.55 -4.54
N MET A 93 16.28 0.16 -3.47
CA MET A 93 15.23 0.94 -2.84
C MET A 93 15.52 1.09 -1.33
N PRO A 94 16.61 1.80 -0.98
CA PRO A 94 17.11 1.79 0.41
C PRO A 94 16.21 2.48 1.43
N ALA A 95 15.32 3.37 1.00
CA ALA A 95 14.45 4.10 1.91
C ALA A 95 13.15 3.36 2.25
N LEU A 96 12.84 2.27 1.55
CA LEU A 96 11.65 1.47 1.86
C LEU A 96 11.78 0.85 3.24
N GLU A 97 10.70 0.91 4.02
CA GLU A 97 10.64 0.21 5.31
C GLU A 97 10.19 -1.24 5.16
N GLY A 98 9.42 -1.52 4.13
CA GLY A 98 9.00 -2.89 3.87
C GLY A 98 8.33 -3.11 2.54
N ILE A 99 8.24 -4.38 2.17
CA ILE A 99 7.59 -4.84 0.94
C ILE A 99 6.62 -5.95 1.33
N PHE A 100 5.37 -5.80 0.92
CA PHE A 100 4.32 -6.80 1.12
C PHE A 100 4.01 -7.50 -0.20
N TYR A 101 3.77 -8.81 -0.10
CA TYR A 101 3.31 -9.62 -1.21
C TYR A 101 1.79 -9.55 -1.28
N LEU A 102 1.25 -9.03 -2.38
CA LEU A 102 -0.19 -8.80 -2.49
C LEU A 102 -1.07 -10.05 -2.29
N PRO A 103 -0.72 -11.20 -2.88
CA PRO A 103 -1.63 -12.36 -2.80
C PRO A 103 -2.03 -12.76 -1.38
N ASP A 104 -1.13 -12.63 -0.40
CA ASP A 104 -1.38 -13.08 0.97
C ASP A 104 -0.99 -12.07 2.04
N LEU A 105 -0.52 -10.89 1.63
CA LEU A 105 -0.02 -9.83 2.51
C LEU A 105 1.17 -10.27 3.38
N SER A 106 1.92 -11.27 2.95
CA SER A 106 3.14 -11.64 3.65
C SER A 106 4.22 -10.58 3.43
N LEU A 107 5.12 -10.46 4.41
CA LEU A 107 6.26 -9.54 4.29
C LEU A 107 7.39 -10.20 3.52
N ILE A 108 7.75 -9.61 2.39
CA ILE A 108 8.95 -9.99 1.63
C ILE A 108 10.18 -9.35 2.25
N LEU A 109 10.04 -8.11 2.70
CA LEU A 109 11.10 -7.33 3.30
C LEU A 109 10.54 -6.52 4.46
N SER A 110 11.26 -6.51 5.58
CA SER A 110 10.94 -5.60 6.69
C SER A 110 12.24 -5.03 7.23
N ARG A 111 12.33 -3.73 7.32
CA ARG A 111 13.49 -3.02 7.83
C ARG A 111 13.25 -2.36 9.17
N THR A 112 12.06 -2.51 9.74
CA THR A 112 11.74 -1.97 11.07
C THR A 112 11.11 -3.04 11.93
N GLU A 113 11.36 -2.97 13.24
CA GLU A 113 10.74 -3.88 14.20
C GLU A 113 9.24 -3.66 14.28
N LYS A 114 8.80 -2.41 14.16
CA LYS A 114 7.37 -2.07 14.20
C LYS A 114 6.61 -2.73 13.07
N LEU A 115 7.17 -2.73 11.87
CA LEU A 115 6.51 -3.34 10.72
C LEU A 115 6.45 -4.86 10.86
N THR A 116 7.55 -5.47 11.29
CA THR A 116 7.59 -6.90 11.54
C THR A 116 6.55 -7.30 12.59
N PHE A 117 6.51 -6.58 13.71
CA PHE A 117 5.53 -6.81 14.77
C PHE A 117 4.10 -6.67 14.25
N ALA A 118 3.84 -5.59 13.52
CA ALA A 118 2.50 -5.32 12.99
C ALA A 118 2.00 -6.46 12.11
N ARG A 119 2.87 -7.01 11.27
CA ARG A 119 2.48 -8.11 10.40
C ARG A 119 2.31 -9.42 11.16
N GLU A 120 3.24 -9.72 12.06
CA GLU A 120 3.18 -10.97 12.85
C GLU A 120 1.94 -11.03 13.74
N HIS A 121 1.52 -9.91 14.29
CA HIS A 121 0.39 -9.84 15.22
C HIS A 121 -0.89 -9.30 14.59
N LEU A 122 -0.95 -9.25 13.27
CA LEU A 122 -2.08 -8.66 12.57
C LEU A 122 -3.40 -9.34 12.91
N ASN A 123 -3.44 -10.66 12.84
CA ASN A 123 -4.67 -11.39 13.14
C ASN A 123 -5.06 -11.26 14.61
N GLU A 124 -4.08 -11.26 15.50
CA GLU A 124 -4.30 -11.05 16.93
C GLU A 124 -4.88 -9.66 17.21
N MET A 125 -4.30 -8.62 16.62
CA MET A 125 -4.79 -7.25 16.78
C MET A 125 -6.20 -7.08 16.22
N PHE A 126 -6.45 -7.68 15.05
CA PHE A 126 -7.79 -7.65 14.47
C PHE A 126 -8.81 -8.33 15.39
N GLY A 127 -8.45 -9.51 15.92
CA GLY A 127 -9.31 -10.24 16.84
C GLY A 127 -9.60 -9.49 18.13
N LYS A 128 -8.63 -8.77 18.67
CA LYS A 128 -8.83 -7.94 19.86
C LYS A 128 -9.75 -6.76 19.60
N LYS A 129 -9.66 -6.15 18.42
CA LYS A 129 -10.51 -5.02 18.04
C LYS A 129 -11.94 -5.47 17.78
N TYR A 130 -12.11 -6.68 17.22
CA TYR A 130 -13.41 -7.23 16.86
C TYR A 130 -13.56 -8.64 17.46
N PRO A 131 -13.75 -8.75 18.77
CA PRO A 131 -13.73 -10.06 19.45
C PRO A 131 -14.94 -10.94 19.12
N LYS A 132 -16.04 -10.37 18.68
CA LYS A 132 -17.26 -11.15 18.38
C LYS A 132 -17.57 -11.18 16.89
N TYR A 133 -17.58 -10.03 16.26
CA TYR A 133 -17.87 -9.91 14.84
C TYR A 133 -17.28 -8.64 14.29
N PHE A 134 -17.12 -8.62 12.99
CA PHE A 134 -16.68 -7.46 12.23
C PHE A 134 -17.73 -7.13 11.18
N ARG A 135 -18.02 -5.84 11.00
CA ARG A 135 -18.92 -5.36 9.95
C ARG A 135 -18.22 -4.29 9.12
N ALA A 136 -18.63 -4.18 7.86
CA ALA A 136 -18.05 -3.20 6.94
C ALA A 136 -18.16 -1.76 7.46
N GLU A 137 -19.24 -1.44 8.17
CA GLU A 137 -19.41 -0.10 8.74
C GLU A 137 -18.44 0.23 9.86
N HIS A 138 -17.69 -0.75 10.38
CA HIS A 138 -16.66 -0.50 11.39
C HIS A 138 -15.40 0.12 10.78
N VAL A 139 -15.22 0.05 9.46
CA VAL A 139 -14.04 0.61 8.80
C VAL A 139 -14.11 2.13 8.87
N ARG A 140 -13.04 2.73 9.38
CA ARG A 140 -12.94 4.19 9.44
C ARG A 140 -12.26 4.68 8.18
N TYR A 141 -12.81 5.77 7.64
CA TYR A 141 -12.27 6.40 6.45
C TYR A 141 -11.75 7.77 6.80
N TYR A 142 -10.55 8.07 6.33
CA TYR A 142 -10.01 9.41 6.45
C TYR A 142 -10.90 10.39 5.69
N ARG A 143 -11.16 11.52 6.31
CA ARG A 143 -11.92 12.61 5.68
C ARG A 143 -10.98 13.79 5.56
N GLU A 144 -10.71 14.20 4.36
CA GLU A 144 -9.80 15.30 4.12
C GLU A 144 -10.33 16.60 4.72
N GLN A 145 -9.41 17.38 5.25
CA GLN A 145 -9.71 18.71 5.76
C GLN A 145 -9.78 19.72 4.61
N SER A 146 -9.10 19.40 3.51
CA SER A 146 -9.01 20.24 2.34
C SER A 146 -9.15 19.37 1.08
N PRO A 147 -9.95 19.78 0.09
CA PRO A 147 -10.04 19.03 -1.14
C PRO A 147 -8.72 18.97 -1.93
N ASP A 148 -7.77 19.80 -1.57
CA ASP A 148 -6.47 19.84 -2.24
C ASP A 148 -5.42 18.94 -1.61
N GLU A 149 -5.76 18.21 -0.53
CA GLU A 149 -4.84 17.23 0.04
C GLU A 149 -4.47 16.15 -0.97
N LEU A 150 -3.20 15.77 -0.98
CA LEU A 150 -2.68 14.78 -1.92
C LEU A 150 -3.27 13.41 -1.62
N ALA A 151 -3.82 12.74 -2.64
CA ALA A 151 -4.40 11.39 -2.51
C ALA A 151 -3.54 10.35 -3.21
N LEU A 152 -3.02 10.67 -4.37
CA LEU A 152 -2.16 9.73 -5.10
C LEU A 152 -1.18 10.48 -6.00
N ILE A 153 -0.12 9.79 -6.36
CA ILE A 153 0.87 10.25 -7.33
C ILE A 153 0.90 9.22 -8.45
N ASN A 154 0.55 9.66 -9.64
CA ASN A 154 0.52 8.79 -10.81
C ASN A 154 1.78 9.04 -11.65
N TYR A 155 2.52 7.98 -11.94
CA TYR A 155 3.76 8.09 -12.71
C TYR A 155 3.55 7.61 -14.14
N THR A 156 4.11 8.38 -15.07
CA THR A 156 4.09 8.02 -16.49
C THR A 156 5.50 7.75 -16.96
N SER A 157 5.64 6.90 -18.00
CA SER A 157 6.93 6.72 -18.63
C SER A 157 7.28 7.97 -19.42
N GLY A 158 8.35 8.65 -19.04
CA GLY A 158 8.84 9.82 -19.77
C GLY A 158 9.58 9.41 -21.05
N THR A 159 9.59 10.32 -22.02
CA THR A 159 10.33 10.11 -23.25
C THR A 159 11.86 10.08 -23.05
N THR A 160 12.32 10.60 -21.93
CA THR A 160 13.73 10.64 -21.56
C THR A 160 14.18 9.43 -20.75
N GLY A 161 13.27 8.49 -20.47
CA GLY A 161 13.56 7.34 -19.62
C GLY A 161 13.36 7.61 -18.13
N ASN A 162 13.16 8.86 -17.71
CA ASN A 162 12.89 9.20 -16.33
C ASN A 162 11.39 9.25 -16.09
N SER A 163 10.95 8.68 -14.97
CA SER A 163 9.55 8.71 -14.56
C SER A 163 9.17 10.09 -14.06
N LYS A 164 7.95 10.52 -14.35
CA LYS A 164 7.40 11.78 -13.88
C LYS A 164 6.16 11.52 -13.05
N GLY A 165 6.09 12.17 -11.91
CA GLY A 165 4.94 12.07 -11.02
C GLY A 165 3.87 13.11 -11.35
N VAL A 166 2.62 12.67 -11.34
CA VAL A 166 1.45 13.54 -11.45
C VAL A 166 0.67 13.43 -10.15
N MET A 167 0.54 14.55 -9.44
CA MET A 167 -0.12 14.59 -8.14
C MET A 167 -1.62 14.78 -8.30
N ILE A 168 -2.39 13.93 -7.64
CA ILE A 168 -3.85 13.94 -7.71
C ILE A 168 -4.42 14.11 -6.31
N PRO A 169 -5.14 15.23 -6.04
CA PRO A 169 -5.78 15.44 -4.73
C PRO A 169 -7.07 14.62 -4.59
N TYR A 170 -7.67 14.71 -3.40
CA TYR A 170 -8.85 13.93 -3.05
C TYR A 170 -10.14 14.37 -3.76
N ARG A 171 -10.28 15.58 -4.26
CA ARG A 171 -11.53 16.06 -4.81
C ARG A 171 -12.10 15.22 -5.98
#